data_52559f8b93bbe30cc60202bde3d40477
#
_entry.id   52559f8b93bbe30cc60202bde3d40477
#
_cell.length_a   1.000
_cell.length_b   1.000
_cell.length_c   1.000
_cell.angle_alpha   90.00
_cell.angle_beta   90.00
_cell.angle_gamma   90.00
#
_symmetry.space_group_name_H-M   'P 1'
#
loop_
_entity.id
_entity.type
_entity.pdbx_description
1 polymer ?
#
loop_
_entity_poly.entity_id
_entity_poly.type
_entity_poly.pdbx_seq_one_letter_code
_entity_poly.pdbx_strand_id
1 'polypeptide(L)'
;MDITDIRDQIDVIDDALVKLFLQRMQLSAQIATYKKQHNLPVHAPAREEEILKKVSEQAGADFEVYTRALYTTLFELSRSYQNTLY
;
A
#
# COMPACT_ATOMS: atom_id res chain seq x y z
N MET A 1 -21.89 -9.25 -21.63
CA MET A 1 -21.60 -9.17 -20.18
C MET A 1 -22.39 -8.02 -19.58
N ASP A 2 -23.22 -8.28 -18.60
CA ASP A 2 -24.00 -7.24 -17.95
C ASP A 2 -23.27 -6.68 -16.73
N ILE A 3 -23.87 -5.66 -16.10
CA ILE A 3 -23.24 -4.99 -14.97
C ILE A 3 -23.08 -5.91 -13.75
N THR A 4 -23.98 -6.89 -13.57
CA THR A 4 -23.90 -7.84 -12.47
C THR A 4 -22.66 -8.73 -12.61
N ASP A 5 -22.38 -9.21 -13.82
CA ASP A 5 -21.19 -10.02 -14.09
C ASP A 5 -19.91 -9.22 -13.83
N ILE A 6 -19.90 -7.96 -14.23
CA ILE A 6 -18.75 -7.08 -14.00
C ILE A 6 -18.54 -6.85 -12.49
N ARG A 7 -19.61 -6.59 -11.76
CA ARG A 7 -19.54 -6.38 -10.30
C ARG A 7 -19.09 -7.63 -9.55
N ASP A 8 -19.55 -8.81 -9.99
CA ASP A 8 -19.11 -10.08 -9.40
C ASP A 8 -17.59 -10.28 -9.54
N GLN A 9 -17.04 -9.91 -10.69
CA GLN A 9 -15.61 -9.96 -10.93
C GLN A 9 -14.85 -8.96 -10.05
N ILE A 10 -15.39 -7.75 -9.88
CA ILE A 10 -14.82 -6.74 -8.98
C ILE A 10 -14.83 -7.24 -7.52
N ASP A 11 -15.93 -7.88 -7.10
CA ASP A 11 -16.04 -8.41 -5.73
C ASP A 11 -14.93 -9.43 -5.42
N VAL A 12 -14.60 -10.28 -6.39
CA VAL A 12 -13.48 -11.24 -6.23
C VAL A 12 -12.15 -10.51 -6.06
N ILE A 13 -11.94 -9.45 -6.84
CA ILE A 13 -10.73 -8.62 -6.72
C ILE A 13 -10.69 -7.91 -5.37
N ASP A 14 -11.81 -7.36 -4.92
CA ASP A 14 -11.89 -6.66 -3.64
C ASP A 14 -11.55 -7.58 -2.47
N ASP A 15 -12.02 -8.83 -2.51
CA ASP A 15 -11.67 -9.82 -1.50
C ASP A 15 -10.15 -10.03 -1.42
N ALA A 16 -9.50 -10.13 -2.57
CA ALA A 16 -8.05 -10.27 -2.66
C ALA A 16 -7.32 -8.99 -2.18
N LEU A 17 -7.83 -7.81 -2.58
CA LEU A 17 -7.25 -6.53 -2.18
C LEU A 17 -7.28 -6.34 -0.67
N VAL A 18 -8.41 -6.65 -0.01
CA VAL A 18 -8.52 -6.53 1.44
C VAL A 18 -7.51 -7.45 2.14
N LYS A 19 -7.40 -8.68 1.70
CA LYS A 19 -6.43 -9.64 2.27
C LYS A 19 -5.01 -9.14 2.14
N LEU A 20 -4.63 -8.65 0.97
CA LEU A 20 -3.29 -8.13 0.71
C LEU A 20 -3.01 -6.85 1.50
N PHE A 21 -3.99 -5.97 1.59
CA PHE A 21 -3.88 -4.76 2.39
C PHE A 21 -3.66 -5.08 3.88
N LEU A 22 -4.41 -6.02 4.43
CA LEU A 22 -4.25 -6.44 5.82
C LEU A 22 -2.87 -7.04 6.08
N GLN A 23 -2.37 -7.87 5.15
CA GLN A 23 -1.01 -8.40 5.24
C GLN A 23 0.04 -7.28 5.23
N ARG A 24 -0.14 -6.30 4.36
CA ARG A 24 0.76 -5.15 4.27
C ARG A 24 0.75 -4.34 5.57
N MET A 25 -0.41 -4.15 6.18
CA MET A 25 -0.52 -3.45 7.46
C MET A 25 0.14 -4.23 8.59
N GLN A 26 -0.01 -5.56 8.62
CA GLN A 26 0.66 -6.41 9.61
C GLN A 26 2.19 -6.31 9.49
N LEU A 27 2.72 -6.28 8.27
CA LEU A 27 4.15 -6.08 8.03
C LEU A 27 4.60 -4.68 8.43
N SER A 28 3.76 -3.67 8.24
CA SER A 28 4.03 -2.32 8.72
C SER A 28 4.21 -2.28 10.25
N ALA A 29 3.45 -3.10 10.99
CA ALA A 29 3.63 -3.22 12.43
C ALA A 29 5.00 -3.80 12.78
N GLN A 30 5.47 -4.81 12.05
CA GLN A 30 6.79 -5.38 12.25
C GLN A 30 7.90 -4.38 11.93
N ILE A 31 7.72 -3.58 10.88
CA ILE A 31 8.66 -2.51 10.53
C ILE A 31 8.71 -1.45 11.63
N ALA A 32 7.57 -1.08 12.22
CA ALA A 32 7.53 -0.12 13.33
C ALA A 32 8.33 -0.63 14.53
N THR A 33 8.20 -1.91 14.86
CA THR A 33 8.97 -2.55 15.93
C THR A 33 10.47 -2.47 15.66
N TYR A 34 10.87 -2.82 14.44
CA TYR A 34 12.28 -2.76 14.02
C TYR A 34 12.83 -1.33 14.12
N LYS A 35 12.09 -0.35 13.60
CA LYS A 35 12.49 1.07 13.62
C LYS A 35 12.65 1.58 15.05
N LYS A 36 11.73 1.23 15.94
CA LYS A 36 11.79 1.61 17.34
C LYS A 36 13.05 1.05 18.02
N GLN A 37 13.34 -0.22 17.76
CA GLN A 37 14.52 -0.89 18.32
C GLN A 37 15.85 -0.30 17.83
N HIS A 38 15.85 0.27 16.63
CA HIS A 38 17.05 0.83 15.98
C HIS A 38 17.06 2.36 15.96
N ASN A 39 16.13 3.00 16.68
CA ASN A 39 16.01 4.47 16.73
C ASN A 39 15.88 5.12 15.33
N LEU A 40 15.15 4.46 14.44
CA LEU A 40 14.89 4.96 13.08
C LEU A 40 13.55 5.69 13.04
N PRO A 41 13.41 6.74 12.21
CA PRO A 41 12.14 7.44 12.07
C PRO A 41 11.11 6.58 11.32
N VAL A 42 9.82 6.79 11.61
CA VAL A 42 8.73 6.11 10.90
C VAL A 42 8.75 6.46 9.41
N HIS A 43 8.92 7.74 9.08
CA HIS A 43 8.92 8.19 7.70
C HIS A 43 10.24 7.80 7.02
N ALA A 44 10.13 7.06 5.91
CA ALA A 44 11.25 6.60 5.09
C ALA A 44 11.08 7.09 3.65
N PRO A 45 11.33 8.39 3.36
CA PRO A 45 11.03 8.97 2.05
C PRO A 45 11.77 8.30 0.89
N ALA A 46 13.00 7.86 1.09
CA ALA A 46 13.76 7.18 0.04
C ALA A 46 13.11 5.84 -0.36
N ARG A 47 12.62 5.09 0.62
CA ARG A 47 11.91 3.82 0.36
C ARG A 47 10.59 4.06 -0.34
N GLU A 48 9.84 5.08 0.06
CA GLU A 48 8.57 5.43 -0.58
C GLU A 48 8.79 5.83 -2.04
N GLU A 49 9.82 6.62 -2.32
CA GLU A 49 10.17 7.02 -3.68
C GLU A 49 10.55 5.82 -4.56
N GLU A 50 11.33 4.89 -4.02
CA GLU A 50 11.70 3.65 -4.69
C GLU A 50 10.48 2.82 -5.08
N ILE A 51 9.51 2.68 -4.15
CA ILE A 51 8.28 1.94 -4.39
C ILE A 51 7.42 2.64 -5.45
N LEU A 52 7.28 3.97 -5.36
CA LEU A 52 6.51 4.74 -6.35
C LEU A 52 7.06 4.54 -7.76
N LYS A 53 8.37 4.58 -7.92
CA LYS A 53 9.00 4.34 -9.21
C LYS A 53 8.65 2.95 -9.74
N LYS A 54 8.79 1.94 -8.90
CA LYS A 54 8.52 0.55 -9.26
C LYS A 54 7.07 0.35 -9.68
N VAL A 55 6.11 0.80 -8.87
CA VAL A 55 4.69 0.59 -9.17
C VAL A 55 4.20 1.42 -10.35
N SER A 56 4.79 2.59 -10.57
CA SER A 56 4.52 3.40 -11.76
C SER A 56 4.90 2.66 -13.03
N GLU A 57 6.07 2.05 -13.04
CA GLU A 57 6.54 1.24 -14.18
C GLU A 57 5.66 0.00 -14.39
N GLN A 58 5.27 -0.67 -13.31
CA GLN A 58 4.37 -1.83 -13.38
C GLN A 58 2.99 -1.50 -13.91
N ALA A 59 2.47 -0.33 -13.56
CA ALA A 59 1.12 0.10 -13.94
C ALA A 59 1.00 0.45 -15.43
N GLY A 60 2.08 0.96 -16.03
CA GLY A 60 2.04 1.45 -17.40
C GLY A 60 1.41 2.84 -17.50
N ALA A 61 1.54 3.43 -18.70
CA ALA A 61 1.17 4.83 -18.94
C ALA A 61 -0.29 5.15 -18.62
N ASP A 62 -1.21 4.22 -18.90
CA ASP A 62 -2.64 4.47 -18.72
C ASP A 62 -3.07 4.55 -17.25
N PHE A 63 -2.40 3.83 -16.38
CA PHE A 63 -2.78 3.73 -14.95
C PHE A 63 -1.74 4.25 -13.98
N GLU A 64 -0.65 4.81 -14.46
CA GLU A 64 0.45 5.31 -13.61
C GLU A 64 -0.04 6.34 -12.59
N VAL A 65 -0.82 7.33 -13.04
CA VAL A 65 -1.32 8.41 -12.17
C VAL A 65 -2.20 7.86 -11.04
N TYR A 66 -3.09 6.94 -11.37
CA TYR A 66 -4.00 6.31 -10.39
C TYR A 66 -3.23 5.42 -9.42
N THR A 67 -2.26 4.67 -9.92
CA THR A 67 -1.43 3.78 -9.09
C THR A 67 -0.57 4.58 -8.12
N ARG A 68 -0.01 5.69 -8.55
CA ARG A 68 0.77 6.59 -7.66
C ARG A 68 -0.13 7.18 -6.56
N ALA A 69 -1.35 7.58 -6.91
CA ALA A 69 -2.32 8.10 -5.93
C ALA A 69 -2.69 7.02 -4.89
N LEU A 70 -2.92 5.79 -5.33
CA LEU A 70 -3.20 4.67 -4.44
C LEU A 70 -2.03 4.44 -3.46
N TYR A 71 -0.81 4.37 -3.97
CA TYR A 71 0.36 4.09 -3.13
C TYR A 71 0.70 5.24 -2.19
N THR A 72 0.49 6.48 -2.60
CA THR A 72 0.62 7.63 -1.70
C THR A 72 -0.32 7.48 -0.49
N THR A 73 -1.55 7.06 -0.73
CA THR A 73 -2.51 6.78 0.36
C THR A 73 -2.07 5.60 1.21
N LEU A 74 -1.59 4.52 0.60
CA LEU A 74 -1.06 3.37 1.35
C LEU A 74 0.10 3.78 2.27
N PHE A 75 0.99 4.64 1.79
CA PHE A 75 2.09 5.15 2.62
C PHE A 75 1.60 5.96 3.81
N GLU A 76 0.62 6.82 3.58
CA GLU A 76 0.00 7.63 4.65
C GLU A 76 -0.63 6.73 5.72
N LEU A 77 -1.39 5.71 5.30
CA LEU A 77 -2.02 4.75 6.20
C LEU A 77 -0.99 3.93 6.97
N SER A 78 0.06 3.49 6.29
CA SER A 78 1.16 2.75 6.91
C SER A 78 1.87 3.58 7.97
N ARG A 79 2.21 4.84 7.65
CA ARG A 79 2.85 5.74 8.63
C ARG A 79 1.93 6.02 9.81
N SER A 80 0.65 6.27 9.55
CA SER A 80 -0.33 6.51 10.61
C SER A 80 -0.40 5.33 11.58
N TYR A 81 -0.47 4.12 11.04
CA TYR A 81 -0.49 2.91 11.86
C TYR A 81 0.81 2.72 12.64
N GLN A 82 1.96 2.87 11.98
CA GLN A 82 3.27 2.77 12.63
C GLN A 82 3.42 3.77 13.78
N ASN A 83 2.91 4.98 13.61
CA ASN A 83 2.95 6.01 14.66
C ASN A 83 2.14 5.61 15.90
N THR A 84 1.08 4.84 15.75
CA THR A 84 0.33 4.33 16.92
C THR A 84 1.11 3.29 17.72
N LEU A 85 2.08 2.63 17.09
CA LEU A 85 2.87 1.55 17.68
C LEU A 85 4.27 2.02 18.12
N TYR A 86 4.68 3.16 17.64
CA TYR A 86 6.02 3.70 17.86
C TYR A 86 6.09 4.42 19.22
#